data_019214c2acb3f557812b3a471d068ac7
#
_entry.id   019214c2acb3f557812b3a471d068ac7
#
_cell.length_a   1.000
_cell.length_b   1.000
_cell.length_c   1.000
_cell.angle_alpha   90.00
_cell.angle_beta   90.00
_cell.angle_gamma   90.00
#
_symmetry.space_group_name_H-M   'P 1'
#
loop_
_entity.id
_entity.type
_entity.pdbx_description
1 polymer ?
#
loop_
_entity_poly.entity_id
_entity_poly.type
_entity_poly.pdbx_seq_one_letter_code
_entity_poly.pdbx_strand_id
1 'polypeptide(L)'
;HYLIAELLTNANISAEKFYSLDDVNKAKLIWEELFQNRTPISEACKGVLTVLQKLDINYNNKTFEELNNEYENKSLTDEKILQLSNVSSLVMTNNPFDNDEWNLYKNNDWDRNIFQSSLRLDDLIINNSQAIDVAKDQTKKNQNQNDIVINYLDSCLLISNPVYAAISANSDNFKEILNNPLWKLILSWLNEKNIPLSLMLGVKRAVN
;
A
#
# COMPACT_ATOMS: atom_id res chain seq x y z
N HIS A 1 -0.51 7.79 -8.85
CA HIS A 1 -1.49 8.83 -8.52
C HIS A 1 -1.00 10.23 -8.93
N TYR A 2 0.20 10.66 -8.52
CA TYR A 2 0.70 12.02 -8.76
C TYR A 2 0.90 12.33 -10.25
N LEU A 3 1.47 11.41 -11.04
CA LEU A 3 1.58 11.57 -12.50
C LEU A 3 0.21 11.70 -13.17
N ILE A 4 -0.79 10.94 -12.72
CA ILE A 4 -2.14 11.02 -13.25
C ILE A 4 -2.78 12.37 -12.90
N ALA A 5 -2.65 12.82 -11.66
CA ALA A 5 -3.15 14.13 -11.25
C ALA A 5 -2.50 15.25 -12.05
N GLU A 6 -1.18 15.21 -12.26
CA GLU A 6 -0.44 16.17 -13.06
C GLU A 6 -0.88 16.16 -14.53
N LEU A 7 -1.05 14.96 -15.11
CA LEU A 7 -1.54 14.81 -16.48
C LEU A 7 -2.94 15.43 -16.65
N LEU A 8 -3.88 15.03 -15.80
CA LEU A 8 -5.27 15.51 -15.90
C LEU A 8 -5.38 17.03 -15.68
N THR A 9 -4.53 17.60 -14.84
CA THR A 9 -4.51 19.04 -14.57
C THR A 9 -3.89 19.82 -15.74
N ASN A 10 -2.83 19.30 -16.36
CA ASN A 10 -1.99 20.06 -17.27
C ASN A 10 -2.19 19.76 -18.76
N ALA A 11 -2.70 18.57 -19.10
CA ALA A 11 -2.76 18.11 -20.50
C ALA A 11 -4.15 18.28 -21.16
N ASN A 12 -5.10 18.90 -20.48
CA ASN A 12 -6.47 19.12 -20.99
C ASN A 12 -7.19 17.81 -21.38
N ILE A 13 -6.89 16.73 -20.67
CA ILE A 13 -7.47 15.40 -20.86
C ILE A 13 -8.49 15.15 -19.76
N SER A 14 -9.71 14.73 -20.15
CA SER A 14 -10.72 14.40 -19.15
C SER A 14 -10.39 13.09 -18.43
N ALA A 15 -10.75 13.00 -17.14
CA ALA A 15 -10.58 11.78 -16.34
C ALA A 15 -11.29 10.58 -16.99
N GLU A 16 -12.50 10.78 -17.53
CA GLU A 16 -13.25 9.76 -18.24
C GLU A 16 -12.46 9.17 -19.41
N LYS A 17 -11.89 10.03 -20.26
CA LYS A 17 -11.05 9.61 -21.39
C LYS A 17 -9.82 8.84 -20.90
N PHE A 18 -9.14 9.33 -19.89
CA PHE A 18 -7.95 8.67 -19.34
C PHE A 18 -8.28 7.29 -18.79
N TYR A 19 -9.31 7.17 -17.95
CA TYR A 19 -9.66 5.90 -17.32
C TYR A 19 -10.31 4.88 -18.26
N SER A 20 -10.74 5.29 -19.46
CA SER A 20 -11.22 4.36 -20.49
C SER A 20 -10.10 3.66 -21.25
N LEU A 21 -8.85 4.11 -21.11
CA LEU A 21 -7.68 3.50 -21.75
C LEU A 21 -7.23 2.27 -20.96
N ASP A 22 -6.61 1.31 -21.66
CA ASP A 22 -5.83 0.24 -21.02
C ASP A 22 -4.52 0.79 -20.39
N ASP A 23 -3.85 0.00 -19.61
CA ASP A 23 -2.70 0.46 -18.82
C ASP A 23 -1.49 0.83 -19.70
N VAL A 24 -1.30 0.16 -20.84
CA VAL A 24 -0.23 0.50 -21.79
C VAL A 24 -0.47 1.87 -22.41
N ASN A 25 -1.70 2.12 -22.89
CA ASN A 25 -2.06 3.41 -23.46
C ASN A 25 -2.08 4.54 -22.42
N LYS A 26 -2.45 4.25 -21.16
CA LYS A 26 -2.30 5.23 -20.06
C LYS A 26 -0.83 5.61 -19.83
N ALA A 27 0.06 4.61 -19.78
CA ALA A 27 1.49 4.85 -19.59
C ALA A 27 2.10 5.62 -20.78
N LYS A 28 1.73 5.26 -22.00
CA LYS A 28 2.14 5.96 -23.22
C LYS A 28 1.72 7.43 -23.18
N LEU A 29 0.45 7.69 -22.88
CA LEU A 29 -0.07 9.05 -22.81
C LEU A 29 0.64 9.88 -21.74
N ILE A 30 0.93 9.31 -20.57
CA ILE A 30 1.73 9.96 -19.52
C ILE A 30 3.12 10.31 -20.04
N TRP A 31 3.78 9.36 -20.73
CA TRP A 31 5.13 9.60 -21.26
C TRP A 31 5.14 10.73 -22.30
N GLU A 32 4.26 10.67 -23.28
CA GLU A 32 4.17 11.68 -24.34
C GLU A 32 3.89 13.06 -23.77
N GLU A 33 2.90 13.19 -22.86
CA GLU A 33 2.45 14.48 -22.37
C GLU A 33 3.35 15.09 -21.30
N LEU A 34 3.92 14.30 -20.41
CA LEU A 34 4.69 14.84 -19.28
C LEU A 34 6.21 14.80 -19.49
N PHE A 35 6.71 13.94 -20.40
CA PHE A 35 8.16 13.77 -20.60
C PHE A 35 8.66 14.18 -21.97
N GLN A 36 7.83 14.08 -23.03
CA GLN A 36 8.21 14.49 -24.37
C GLN A 36 7.70 15.92 -24.71
N ASN A 37 6.42 16.18 -24.44
CA ASN A 37 5.80 17.47 -24.78
C ASN A 37 6.07 18.56 -23.72
N ARG A 38 6.62 18.21 -22.56
CA ARG A 38 6.90 19.12 -21.44
C ARG A 38 8.24 18.82 -20.78
N THR A 39 8.71 19.75 -19.97
CA THR A 39 9.90 19.52 -19.14
C THR A 39 9.48 18.81 -17.85
N PRO A 40 9.98 17.58 -17.57
CA PRO A 40 9.58 16.76 -16.44
C PRO A 40 10.24 17.21 -15.13
N ILE A 41 9.78 18.32 -14.56
CA ILE A 41 10.37 18.97 -13.37
C ILE A 41 9.72 18.58 -12.05
N SER A 42 8.50 17.99 -12.08
CA SER A 42 7.80 17.57 -10.87
C SER A 42 8.53 16.45 -10.14
N GLU A 43 8.28 16.30 -8.83
CA GLU A 43 8.81 15.19 -8.05
C GLU A 43 8.39 13.83 -8.61
N ALA A 44 7.15 13.71 -9.10
CA ALA A 44 6.64 12.48 -9.69
C ALA A 44 7.39 12.13 -10.99
N CYS A 45 7.60 13.12 -11.87
CA CYS A 45 8.39 12.94 -13.09
C CYS A 45 9.84 12.61 -12.80
N LYS A 46 10.49 13.34 -11.87
CA LYS A 46 11.86 13.07 -11.46
C LYS A 46 12.02 11.66 -10.88
N GLY A 47 11.01 11.18 -10.12
CA GLY A 47 10.99 9.81 -9.62
C GLY A 47 11.10 8.77 -10.75
N VAL A 48 10.31 8.92 -11.82
CA VAL A 48 10.41 8.03 -13.00
C VAL A 48 11.77 8.10 -13.66
N LEU A 49 12.29 9.32 -13.91
CA LEU A 49 13.61 9.48 -14.54
C LEU A 49 14.74 8.87 -13.68
N THR A 50 14.64 9.00 -12.36
CA THR A 50 15.59 8.37 -11.43
C THR A 50 15.56 6.85 -11.52
N VAL A 51 14.37 6.25 -11.63
CA VAL A 51 14.22 4.79 -11.81
C VAL A 51 14.88 4.37 -13.14
N LEU A 52 14.56 5.05 -14.24
CA LEU A 52 15.17 4.75 -15.55
C LEU A 52 16.71 4.86 -15.51
N GLN A 53 17.25 5.89 -14.86
CA GLN A 53 18.71 6.06 -14.67
C GLN A 53 19.31 4.92 -13.85
N LYS A 54 18.68 4.50 -12.76
CA LYS A 54 19.13 3.37 -11.92
C LYS A 54 19.11 2.03 -12.66
N LEU A 55 18.25 1.91 -13.65
CA LEU A 55 18.15 0.75 -14.52
C LEU A 55 19.11 0.83 -15.75
N ASP A 56 19.93 1.87 -15.84
CA ASP A 56 20.76 2.16 -17.01
C ASP A 56 19.95 2.20 -18.31
N ILE A 57 18.76 2.81 -18.26
CA ILE A 57 17.92 3.06 -19.43
C ILE A 57 18.11 4.52 -19.85
N ASN A 58 18.66 4.72 -21.02
CA ASN A 58 18.72 6.05 -21.61
C ASN A 58 17.34 6.44 -22.14
N TYR A 59 16.75 7.48 -21.59
CA TYR A 59 15.41 7.95 -21.95
C TYR A 59 15.40 9.16 -22.89
N ASN A 60 16.56 9.74 -23.21
CA ASN A 60 16.65 10.94 -24.03
C ASN A 60 16.21 10.64 -25.47
N ASN A 61 15.23 11.40 -25.96
CA ASN A 61 14.66 11.31 -27.31
C ASN A 61 14.08 9.95 -27.67
N LYS A 62 13.68 9.13 -26.68
CA LYS A 62 13.06 7.82 -26.92
C LYS A 62 11.53 7.89 -26.84
N THR A 63 10.89 7.12 -27.72
CA THR A 63 9.46 6.87 -27.67
C THR A 63 9.12 5.98 -26.46
N PHE A 64 7.84 5.93 -26.11
CA PHE A 64 7.37 5.03 -25.07
C PHE A 64 7.66 3.57 -25.41
N GLU A 65 7.45 3.17 -26.65
CA GLU A 65 7.68 1.80 -27.11
C GLU A 65 9.13 1.36 -26.98
N GLU A 66 10.07 2.24 -27.32
CA GLU A 66 11.51 1.97 -27.15
C GLU A 66 11.88 1.79 -25.68
N LEU A 67 11.35 2.63 -24.81
CA LEU A 67 11.59 2.53 -23.36
C LEU A 67 10.96 1.27 -22.76
N ASN A 68 9.72 0.97 -23.14
CA ASN A 68 9.03 -0.20 -22.63
C ASN A 68 9.77 -1.48 -23.02
N ASN A 69 10.23 -1.59 -24.26
CA ASN A 69 11.02 -2.71 -24.71
C ASN A 69 12.36 -2.85 -23.94
N GLU A 70 13.06 -1.74 -23.66
CA GLU A 70 14.28 -1.79 -22.86
C GLU A 70 14.00 -2.20 -21.41
N TYR A 71 12.91 -1.71 -20.84
CA TYR A 71 12.50 -2.05 -19.46
C TYR A 71 12.17 -3.55 -19.35
N GLU A 72 11.38 -4.09 -20.26
CA GLU A 72 11.01 -5.50 -20.26
C GLU A 72 12.23 -6.42 -20.40
N ASN A 73 13.23 -6.01 -21.19
CA ASN A 73 14.47 -6.76 -21.36
C ASN A 73 15.39 -6.75 -20.13
N LYS A 74 15.12 -5.92 -19.10
CA LYS A 74 15.97 -5.88 -17.88
C LYS A 74 15.85 -7.10 -17.00
N SER A 75 14.82 -7.94 -17.16
CA SER A 75 14.59 -9.15 -16.35
C SER A 75 14.75 -8.86 -14.84
N LEU A 76 13.94 -7.93 -14.33
CA LEU A 76 14.02 -7.49 -12.95
C LEU A 76 13.46 -8.56 -12.02
N THR A 77 14.27 -8.98 -11.05
CA THR A 77 13.84 -9.78 -9.91
C THR A 77 13.73 -8.90 -8.67
N ASP A 78 13.01 -9.36 -7.64
CA ASP A 78 12.86 -8.63 -6.39
C ASP A 78 14.22 -8.34 -5.74
N GLU A 79 15.14 -9.32 -5.75
CA GLU A 79 16.49 -9.16 -5.20
C GLU A 79 17.27 -8.06 -5.94
N LYS A 80 17.16 -8.03 -7.28
CA LYS A 80 17.84 -7.02 -8.09
C LYS A 80 17.28 -5.62 -7.83
N ILE A 81 15.95 -5.51 -7.68
CA ILE A 81 15.29 -4.25 -7.34
C ILE A 81 15.73 -3.76 -5.96
N LEU A 82 15.74 -4.63 -4.95
CA LEU A 82 16.20 -4.31 -3.61
C LEU A 82 17.66 -3.87 -3.59
N GLN A 83 18.53 -4.58 -4.32
CA GLN A 83 19.94 -4.23 -4.45
C GLN A 83 20.12 -2.85 -5.11
N LEU A 84 19.45 -2.57 -6.23
CA LEU A 84 19.53 -1.29 -6.94
C LEU A 84 19.01 -0.12 -6.12
N SER A 85 18.00 -0.35 -5.29
CA SER A 85 17.42 0.64 -4.38
C SER A 85 18.18 0.79 -3.06
N ASN A 86 19.17 -0.07 -2.81
CA ASN A 86 19.92 -0.15 -1.55
C ASN A 86 18.99 -0.39 -0.34
N VAL A 87 17.99 -1.25 -0.53
CA VAL A 87 17.03 -1.65 0.50
C VAL A 87 17.33 -3.09 0.94
N SER A 88 17.51 -3.29 2.23
CA SER A 88 17.80 -4.61 2.81
C SER A 88 16.54 -5.37 3.23
N SER A 89 15.49 -4.66 3.61
CA SER A 89 14.21 -5.25 4.00
C SER A 89 13.07 -4.26 3.81
N LEU A 90 11.86 -4.80 3.68
CA LEU A 90 10.61 -4.06 3.52
C LEU A 90 9.65 -4.46 4.64
N VAL A 91 8.87 -3.50 5.12
CA VAL A 91 7.75 -3.80 6.01
C VAL A 91 6.47 -3.66 5.21
N MET A 92 5.81 -4.80 4.95
CA MET A 92 4.54 -4.85 4.24
C MET A 92 3.39 -4.55 5.20
N THR A 93 2.47 -3.70 4.76
CA THR A 93 1.23 -3.44 5.51
C THR A 93 0.18 -4.47 5.13
N ASN A 94 -0.10 -5.41 6.02
CA ASN A 94 -1.04 -6.50 5.76
C ASN A 94 -2.36 -6.23 6.47
N ASN A 95 -3.46 -6.25 5.71
CA ASN A 95 -4.81 -6.09 6.25
C ASN A 95 -5.46 -7.46 6.50
N PRO A 96 -5.58 -7.92 7.76
CA PRO A 96 -6.17 -9.21 8.06
C PRO A 96 -7.70 -9.26 7.89
N PHE A 97 -8.35 -8.11 7.67
CA PHE A 97 -9.79 -7.98 7.46
C PHE A 97 -10.16 -7.90 5.98
N ASP A 98 -9.17 -7.81 5.07
CA ASP A 98 -9.32 -8.04 3.65
C ASP A 98 -8.98 -9.50 3.34
N ASN A 99 -9.99 -10.30 3.03
CA ASN A 99 -9.82 -11.73 2.82
C ASN A 99 -8.90 -12.06 1.63
N ASP A 100 -8.93 -11.28 0.57
CA ASP A 100 -8.13 -11.53 -0.62
C ASP A 100 -6.66 -11.22 -0.34
N GLU A 101 -6.37 -10.05 0.26
CA GLU A 101 -5.03 -9.67 0.67
C GLU A 101 -4.46 -10.64 1.72
N TRP A 102 -5.27 -10.97 2.74
CA TRP A 102 -4.82 -11.83 3.82
C TRP A 102 -4.59 -13.29 3.40
N ASN A 103 -5.43 -13.82 2.48
CA ASN A 103 -5.22 -15.15 1.91
C ASN A 103 -3.98 -15.18 1.01
N LEU A 104 -3.77 -14.15 0.20
CA LEU A 104 -2.55 -14.04 -0.60
C LEU A 104 -1.31 -14.04 0.30
N TYR A 105 -1.32 -13.27 1.38
CA TYR A 105 -0.23 -13.23 2.34
C TYR A 105 0.02 -14.57 3.03
N LYS A 106 -1.02 -15.26 3.49
CA LYS A 106 -0.91 -16.57 4.16
C LYS A 106 -0.36 -17.67 3.26
N ASN A 107 -0.77 -17.65 1.98
CA ASN A 107 -0.52 -18.74 1.03
C ASN A 107 0.80 -18.60 0.25
N ASN A 108 1.49 -17.48 0.37
CA ASN A 108 2.78 -17.28 -0.27
C ASN A 108 3.94 -17.54 0.69
N ASP A 109 5.00 -18.12 0.14
CA ASP A 109 6.25 -18.35 0.85
C ASP A 109 7.14 -17.10 0.76
N TRP A 110 6.89 -16.15 1.65
CA TRP A 110 7.66 -14.91 1.73
C TRP A 110 8.96 -15.13 2.50
N ASP A 111 10.08 -14.64 1.98
CA ASP A 111 11.29 -14.49 2.81
C ASP A 111 11.05 -13.44 3.88
N ARG A 112 10.82 -13.90 5.12
CA ARG A 112 10.47 -13.05 6.26
C ARG A 112 11.63 -12.16 6.74
N ASN A 113 12.85 -12.43 6.32
CA ASN A 113 13.99 -11.54 6.59
C ASN A 113 13.94 -10.30 5.70
N ILE A 114 13.42 -10.45 4.49
CA ILE A 114 13.28 -9.37 3.52
C ILE A 114 11.90 -8.71 3.66
N PHE A 115 10.83 -9.51 3.64
CA PHE A 115 9.43 -9.05 3.66
C PHE A 115 8.83 -9.22 5.07
N GLN A 116 9.12 -8.27 5.95
CA GLN A 116 8.55 -8.21 7.28
C GLN A 116 7.08 -7.74 7.21
N SER A 117 6.30 -8.04 8.24
CA SER A 117 4.90 -7.65 8.29
C SER A 117 4.65 -6.49 9.23
N SER A 118 3.67 -5.64 8.90
CA SER A 118 2.94 -4.83 9.88
C SER A 118 1.45 -5.12 9.76
N LEU A 119 0.79 -5.19 10.90
CA LEU A 119 -0.62 -5.56 10.98
C LEU A 119 -1.52 -4.33 10.93
N ARG A 120 -2.30 -4.15 9.87
CA ARG A 120 -3.26 -3.05 9.75
C ARG A 120 -4.52 -3.33 10.53
N LEU A 121 -4.88 -2.42 11.41
CA LEU A 121 -6.04 -2.54 12.29
C LEU A 121 -7.11 -1.46 12.03
N ASP A 122 -6.98 -0.72 10.93
CA ASP A 122 -7.92 0.36 10.56
C ASP A 122 -9.36 -0.11 10.56
N ASP A 123 -9.65 -1.27 9.96
CA ASP A 123 -11.00 -1.78 9.78
C ASP A 123 -11.70 -2.11 11.10
N LEU A 124 -10.98 -2.54 12.12
CA LEU A 124 -11.55 -2.71 13.47
C LEU A 124 -12.09 -1.41 14.07
N ILE A 125 -11.55 -0.29 13.63
CA ILE A 125 -11.90 1.02 14.17
C ILE A 125 -12.92 1.74 13.28
N ILE A 126 -12.72 1.68 11.96
CA ILE A 126 -13.51 2.43 10.98
C ILE A 126 -14.69 1.61 10.46
N ASN A 127 -14.45 0.34 10.11
CA ASN A 127 -15.42 -0.60 9.53
C ASN A 127 -15.76 -1.73 10.51
N ASN A 128 -15.97 -1.39 11.77
CA ASN A 128 -16.08 -2.31 12.91
C ASN A 128 -16.97 -3.54 12.64
N SER A 129 -18.19 -3.36 12.12
CA SER A 129 -19.12 -4.49 11.89
C SER A 129 -18.57 -5.50 10.90
N GLN A 130 -18.03 -5.04 9.78
CA GLN A 130 -17.45 -5.90 8.75
C GLN A 130 -16.20 -6.64 9.25
N ALA A 131 -15.32 -5.94 9.96
CA ALA A 131 -14.11 -6.55 10.53
C ALA A 131 -14.45 -7.62 11.59
N ILE A 132 -15.48 -7.38 12.41
CA ILE A 132 -15.97 -8.38 13.38
C ILE A 132 -16.56 -9.60 12.68
N ASP A 133 -17.27 -9.41 11.57
CA ASP A 133 -17.84 -10.53 10.82
C ASP A 133 -16.72 -11.38 10.19
N VAL A 134 -15.67 -10.76 9.63
CA VAL A 134 -14.47 -11.49 9.19
C VAL A 134 -13.85 -12.27 10.34
N ALA A 135 -13.68 -11.65 11.51
CA ALA A 135 -13.11 -12.32 12.69
C ALA A 135 -13.97 -13.50 13.16
N LYS A 136 -15.30 -13.38 13.13
CA LYS A 136 -16.25 -14.49 13.47
C LYS A 136 -16.08 -15.67 12.51
N ASP A 137 -16.05 -15.40 11.21
CA ASP A 137 -15.92 -16.43 10.19
C ASP A 137 -14.62 -17.23 10.32
N GLN A 138 -13.55 -16.55 10.67
CA GLN A 138 -12.22 -17.15 10.84
C GLN A 138 -12.06 -17.91 12.16
N THR A 139 -12.74 -17.50 13.23
CA THR A 139 -12.61 -18.13 14.56
C THR A 139 -13.58 -19.25 14.84
N LYS A 140 -14.72 -19.33 14.11
CA LYS A 140 -15.77 -20.37 14.22
C LYS A 140 -16.25 -20.62 15.66
N LYS A 141 -16.22 -19.62 16.56
CA LYS A 141 -16.57 -19.77 17.97
C LYS A 141 -17.74 -18.88 18.33
N ASN A 142 -18.67 -19.46 19.11
CA ASN A 142 -19.82 -18.74 19.68
C ASN A 142 -19.38 -18.05 20.97
N GLN A 143 -18.71 -16.90 20.87
CA GLN A 143 -18.12 -16.13 21.96
C GLN A 143 -18.65 -14.68 21.94
N ASN A 144 -18.36 -13.92 23.01
CA ASN A 144 -18.64 -12.50 22.97
C ASN A 144 -17.70 -11.79 21.95
N GLN A 145 -18.10 -10.60 21.51
CA GLN A 145 -17.41 -9.87 20.45
C GLN A 145 -15.93 -9.60 20.76
N ASN A 146 -15.61 -9.25 21.99
CA ASN A 146 -14.22 -8.94 22.39
C ASN A 146 -13.34 -10.17 22.29
N ASP A 147 -13.82 -11.33 22.74
CA ASP A 147 -13.09 -12.59 22.67
C ASP A 147 -12.86 -13.03 21.21
N ILE A 148 -13.85 -12.81 20.34
CA ILE A 148 -13.74 -13.08 18.91
C ILE A 148 -12.62 -12.25 18.30
N VAL A 149 -12.61 -10.95 18.56
CA VAL A 149 -11.58 -10.03 18.05
C VAL A 149 -10.19 -10.42 18.56
N ILE A 150 -10.04 -10.66 19.87
CA ILE A 150 -8.74 -11.03 20.46
C ILE A 150 -8.26 -12.37 19.90
N ASN A 151 -9.10 -13.40 19.83
CA ASN A 151 -8.71 -14.71 19.28
C ASN A 151 -8.28 -14.59 17.80
N TYR A 152 -8.94 -13.73 17.04
CA TYR A 152 -8.57 -13.51 15.65
C TYR A 152 -7.23 -12.77 15.55
N LEU A 153 -7.03 -11.71 16.33
CA LEU A 153 -5.76 -10.99 16.39
C LEU A 153 -4.59 -11.88 16.85
N ASP A 154 -4.80 -12.76 17.82
CA ASP A 154 -3.80 -13.75 18.23
C ASP A 154 -3.44 -14.71 17.08
N SER A 155 -4.42 -15.13 16.29
CA SER A 155 -4.18 -15.94 15.09
C SER A 155 -3.39 -15.16 14.04
N CYS A 156 -3.72 -13.89 13.82
CA CYS A 156 -2.98 -13.02 12.91
C CYS A 156 -1.54 -12.80 13.35
N LEU A 157 -1.33 -12.61 14.65
CA LEU A 157 -0.01 -12.48 15.25
C LEU A 157 0.88 -13.70 14.98
N LEU A 158 0.34 -14.90 15.16
CA LEU A 158 1.07 -16.16 14.90
C LEU A 158 1.45 -16.32 13.42
N ILE A 159 0.58 -15.88 12.51
CA ILE A 159 0.81 -15.98 11.06
C ILE A 159 1.83 -14.95 10.59
N SER A 160 1.71 -13.70 11.03
CA SER A 160 2.46 -12.59 10.45
C SER A 160 3.70 -12.18 11.24
N ASN A 161 3.76 -12.47 12.55
CA ASN A 161 4.81 -12.00 13.45
C ASN A 161 5.19 -10.54 13.17
N PRO A 162 4.25 -9.58 13.31
CA PRO A 162 4.42 -8.23 12.83
C PRO A 162 5.45 -7.44 13.63
N VAL A 163 6.19 -6.57 12.95
CA VAL A 163 7.14 -5.65 13.59
C VAL A 163 6.40 -4.58 14.39
N TYR A 164 5.23 -4.16 13.90
CA TYR A 164 4.33 -3.22 14.56
C TYR A 164 2.90 -3.39 14.04
N ALA A 165 1.93 -2.82 14.76
CA ALA A 165 0.58 -2.63 14.24
C ALA A 165 0.43 -1.20 13.70
N ALA A 166 -0.44 -1.00 12.71
CA ALA A 166 -0.67 0.30 12.08
C ALA A 166 -2.15 0.67 12.05
N ILE A 167 -2.46 1.92 12.35
CA ILE A 167 -3.79 2.52 12.22
C ILE A 167 -3.65 3.88 11.55
N SER A 168 -4.46 4.12 10.50
CA SER A 168 -4.55 5.42 9.83
C SER A 168 -5.76 6.19 10.34
N ALA A 169 -5.57 7.45 10.68
CA ALA A 169 -6.63 8.36 11.09
C ALA A 169 -6.46 9.72 10.43
N ASN A 170 -7.55 10.31 9.96
CA ASN A 170 -7.57 11.71 9.58
C ASN A 170 -7.98 12.59 10.79
N SER A 171 -7.86 13.92 10.64
CA SER A 171 -8.23 14.86 11.68
C SER A 171 -9.70 14.77 12.08
N ASP A 172 -10.57 14.38 11.14
CA ASP A 172 -12.01 14.43 11.30
C ASP A 172 -12.53 13.23 12.09
N ASN A 173 -11.94 12.05 11.87
CA ASN A 173 -12.35 10.81 12.55
C ASN A 173 -11.51 10.45 13.79
N PHE A 174 -10.48 11.21 14.13
CA PHE A 174 -9.61 10.87 15.25
C PHE A 174 -10.33 10.80 16.59
N LYS A 175 -11.28 11.73 16.83
CA LYS A 175 -12.11 11.70 18.05
C LYS A 175 -13.02 10.47 18.10
N GLU A 176 -13.53 10.04 16.96
CA GLU A 176 -14.37 8.84 16.86
C GLU A 176 -13.54 7.58 17.17
N ILE A 177 -12.32 7.53 16.67
CA ILE A 177 -11.38 6.45 16.98
C ILE A 177 -11.14 6.33 18.49
N LEU A 178 -10.86 7.43 19.18
CA LEU A 178 -10.61 7.43 20.63
C LEU A 178 -11.84 7.00 21.44
N ASN A 179 -13.04 7.22 20.92
CA ASN A 179 -14.30 6.85 21.55
C ASN A 179 -14.78 5.44 21.14
N ASN A 180 -14.13 4.79 20.19
CA ASN A 180 -14.52 3.44 19.76
C ASN A 180 -14.30 2.43 20.90
N PRO A 181 -15.30 1.59 21.24
CA PRO A 181 -15.16 0.60 22.32
C PRO A 181 -13.98 -0.36 22.12
N LEU A 182 -13.66 -0.71 20.86
CA LEU A 182 -12.53 -1.58 20.56
C LEU A 182 -11.17 -0.89 20.70
N TRP A 183 -11.10 0.44 20.74
CA TRP A 183 -9.83 1.16 20.87
C TRP A 183 -9.05 0.71 22.12
N LYS A 184 -9.71 0.71 23.27
CA LYS A 184 -9.10 0.28 24.53
C LYS A 184 -8.71 -1.20 24.51
N LEU A 185 -9.56 -2.03 23.91
CA LEU A 185 -9.29 -3.47 23.76
C LEU A 185 -8.02 -3.70 22.92
N ILE A 186 -7.92 -3.03 21.78
CA ILE A 186 -6.76 -3.12 20.89
C ILE A 186 -5.49 -2.63 21.59
N LEU A 187 -5.53 -1.49 22.28
CA LEU A 187 -4.37 -0.97 23.01
C LEU A 187 -3.92 -1.92 24.12
N SER A 188 -4.87 -2.52 24.85
CA SER A 188 -4.56 -3.49 25.89
C SER A 188 -3.89 -4.74 25.32
N TRP A 189 -4.42 -5.26 24.21
CA TRP A 189 -3.85 -6.40 23.49
C TRP A 189 -2.45 -6.11 22.96
N LEU A 190 -2.23 -4.96 22.30
CA LEU A 190 -0.93 -4.54 21.80
C LEU A 190 0.12 -4.45 22.92
N ASN A 191 -0.29 -3.88 24.06
CA ASN A 191 0.59 -3.77 25.24
C ASN A 191 0.93 -5.14 25.81
N GLU A 192 -0.05 -6.05 25.94
CA GLU A 192 0.17 -7.42 26.43
C GLU A 192 1.14 -8.19 25.53
N LYS A 193 0.98 -8.04 24.20
CA LYS A 193 1.84 -8.72 23.21
C LYS A 193 3.15 -7.98 22.93
N ASN A 194 3.38 -6.84 23.56
CA ASN A 194 4.55 -5.98 23.35
C ASN A 194 4.75 -5.58 21.87
N ILE A 195 3.64 -5.23 21.20
CA ILE A 195 3.64 -4.81 19.79
C ILE A 195 3.54 -3.28 19.74
N PRO A 196 4.51 -2.59 19.12
CA PRO A 196 4.43 -1.15 18.90
C PRO A 196 3.24 -0.77 18.01
N LEU A 197 2.61 0.38 18.28
CA LEU A 197 1.57 0.96 17.44
C LEU A 197 2.11 2.14 16.65
N SER A 198 2.03 2.04 15.31
CA SER A 198 2.25 3.17 14.39
C SER A 198 0.92 3.84 14.11
N LEU A 199 0.74 5.08 14.58
CA LEU A 199 -0.45 5.86 14.33
C LEU A 199 -0.16 6.91 13.25
N MET A 200 -0.73 6.72 12.06
CA MET A 200 -0.58 7.63 10.93
C MET A 200 -1.70 8.67 10.97
N LEU A 201 -1.34 9.92 11.32
CA LEU A 201 -2.29 11.00 11.50
C LEU A 201 -2.23 12.02 10.36
N GLY A 202 -3.40 12.54 9.97
CA GLY A 202 -3.53 13.73 9.13
C GLY A 202 -3.18 13.56 7.67
N VAL A 203 -3.12 12.32 7.14
CA VAL A 203 -2.88 12.09 5.72
C VAL A 203 -4.11 12.47 4.92
N LYS A 204 -4.03 13.55 4.15
CA LYS A 204 -5.00 13.86 3.09
C LYS A 204 -4.47 13.38 1.75
N ARG A 205 -5.28 12.64 1.01
CA ARG A 205 -4.99 12.25 -0.38
C ARG A 205 -5.68 13.21 -1.34
N ALA A 206 -5.08 13.42 -2.51
CA ALA A 206 -5.66 14.23 -3.59
C ALA A 206 -6.00 15.68 -3.17
N VAL A 207 -5.10 16.34 -2.49
CA VAL A 207 -5.20 17.76 -2.09
C VAL A 207 -4.45 18.67 -3.09
N ASN A 208 -4.72 18.53 -4.35
CA ASN A 208 -4.24 19.48 -5.37
C ASN A 208 -5.41 20.22 -5.98
#